data_80794f54b6ca3a6a3557bfa048b32041
#
_entry.id   80794f54b6ca3a6a3557bfa048b32041
#
_cell.length_a   1.000
_cell.length_b   1.000
_cell.length_c   1.000
_cell.angle_alpha   90.00
_cell.angle_beta   90.00
_cell.angle_gamma   90.00
#
_symmetry.space_group_name_H-M   'P 1'
#
loop_
_entity.id
_entity.type
_entity.pdbx_description
1 polymer ?
#
loop_
_entity_poly.entity_id
_entity_poly.type
_entity_poly.pdbx_seq_one_letter_code
_entity_poly.pdbx_strand_id
1 'polypeptide(L)'
;MTIIGITGSIASGKTTVAQLTAQKKYPLFNADKIVLNLYKNRNFVNVLIKKFKLKKRKNIKAQIKILIKKNKNELIKLESIVHPLIRKKMLNFLKIKKKILILEIPLLIENKLSKYFDKIVFVDAKKKLRLKRYLKRNNDQKIFETLNRKQLSPAVKKRACDLVINNNYSLVILKKNVKKFIKMYE
;
A
#
# COMPACT_ATOMS: atom_id res chain seq x y z
N MET A 1 -2.59 -8.47 22.02
CA MET A 1 -1.93 -7.77 20.90
C MET A 1 -2.93 -7.76 19.76
N THR A 2 -3.23 -6.59 19.17
CA THR A 2 -4.17 -6.45 18.05
C THR A 2 -3.41 -6.01 16.79
N ILE A 3 -3.54 -6.77 15.72
CA ILE A 3 -2.88 -6.50 14.43
C ILE A 3 -3.91 -5.94 13.47
N ILE A 4 -3.75 -4.66 13.09
CA ILE A 4 -4.68 -3.93 12.24
C ILE A 4 -4.09 -3.76 10.85
N GLY A 5 -4.73 -4.36 9.85
CA GLY A 5 -4.42 -4.17 8.43
C GLY A 5 -5.20 -3.00 7.84
N ILE A 6 -4.52 -2.06 7.19
CA ILE A 6 -5.15 -0.94 6.48
C ILE A 6 -4.92 -1.13 4.98
N THR A 7 -6.02 -1.31 4.25
CA THR A 7 -6.02 -1.47 2.81
C THR A 7 -6.99 -0.49 2.12
N GLY A 8 -7.02 -0.51 0.80
CA GLY A 8 -7.91 0.37 0.03
C GLY A 8 -7.40 0.56 -1.40
N SER A 9 -8.23 1.14 -2.25
CA SER A 9 -7.87 1.38 -3.65
C SER A 9 -6.74 2.40 -3.81
N ILE A 10 -6.13 2.44 -5.00
CA ILE A 10 -5.09 3.45 -5.31
C ILE A 10 -5.59 4.87 -5.01
N ALA A 11 -4.75 5.67 -4.37
CA ALA A 11 -5.02 7.07 -3.98
C ALA A 11 -6.24 7.28 -3.06
N SER A 12 -6.72 6.24 -2.34
CA SER A 12 -7.84 6.37 -1.39
C SER A 12 -7.47 7.12 -0.10
N GLY A 13 -6.18 7.32 0.20
CA GLY A 13 -5.70 7.97 1.42
C GLY A 13 -5.33 7.02 2.55
N LYS A 14 -5.02 5.75 2.22
CA LYS A 14 -4.55 4.73 3.18
C LYS A 14 -3.45 5.23 4.11
N THR A 15 -2.42 5.86 3.54
CA THR A 15 -1.27 6.36 4.30
C THR A 15 -1.69 7.39 5.34
N THR A 16 -2.59 8.30 4.99
CA THR A 16 -3.13 9.28 5.95
C THR A 16 -3.89 8.56 7.07
N VAL A 17 -4.76 7.60 6.73
CA VAL A 17 -5.50 6.82 7.73
C VAL A 17 -4.53 6.04 8.61
N ALA A 18 -3.55 5.34 8.04
CA ALA A 18 -2.56 4.57 8.78
C ALA A 18 -1.75 5.44 9.76
N GLN A 19 -1.32 6.62 9.33
CA GLN A 19 -0.60 7.58 10.18
C GLN A 19 -1.48 8.11 11.31
N LEU A 20 -2.74 8.45 11.01
CA LEU A 20 -3.70 8.90 12.01
C LEU A 20 -4.05 7.79 13.03
N THR A 21 -4.15 6.54 12.56
CA THR A 21 -4.39 5.38 13.43
C THR A 21 -3.17 5.11 14.33
N ALA A 22 -1.96 5.23 13.79
CA ALA A 22 -0.73 5.02 14.56
C ALA A 22 -0.49 6.10 15.62
N GLN A 23 -0.96 7.33 15.44
CA GLN A 23 -0.84 8.45 16.39
C GLN A 23 0.59 8.70 16.91
N LYS A 24 1.64 8.26 16.19
CA LYS A 24 3.02 8.17 16.69
C LYS A 24 3.20 7.27 17.93
N LYS A 25 2.15 6.64 18.42
CA LYS A 25 2.10 5.79 19.63
C LYS A 25 2.30 4.32 19.27
N TYR A 26 1.72 3.88 18.14
CA TYR A 26 1.76 2.48 17.71
C TYR A 26 2.72 2.27 16.55
N PRO A 27 3.45 1.14 16.52
CA PRO A 27 4.29 0.79 15.38
C PRO A 27 3.50 0.74 14.07
N LEU A 28 4.05 1.35 13.02
CA LEU A 28 3.44 1.41 11.70
C LEU A 28 4.35 0.79 10.64
N PHE A 29 3.89 -0.29 10.03
CA PHE A 29 4.47 -0.85 8.81
C PHE A 29 3.81 -0.20 7.59
N ASN A 30 4.61 0.29 6.65
CA ASN A 30 4.12 0.83 5.39
C ASN A 30 4.81 0.12 4.23
N ALA A 31 4.05 -0.70 3.47
CA ALA A 31 4.60 -1.49 2.37
C ALA A 31 5.23 -0.62 1.28
N ASP A 32 4.60 0.52 0.93
CA ASP A 32 5.12 1.42 -0.11
C ASP A 32 6.46 2.06 0.31
N LYS A 33 6.63 2.44 1.59
CA LYS A 33 7.92 2.91 2.12
C LYS A 33 8.99 1.81 2.09
N ILE A 34 8.61 0.57 2.38
CA ILE A 34 9.53 -0.56 2.27
C ILE A 34 10.02 -0.71 0.82
N VAL A 35 9.12 -0.67 -0.16
CA VAL A 35 9.51 -0.69 -1.59
C VAL A 35 10.46 0.44 -1.92
N LEU A 36 10.18 1.68 -1.49
CA LEU A 36 11.07 2.81 -1.73
C LEU A 36 12.47 2.58 -1.13
N ASN A 37 12.56 1.99 0.05
CA ASN A 37 13.82 1.69 0.70
C ASN A 37 14.58 0.54 0.01
N LEU A 38 13.90 -0.43 -0.63
CA LEU A 38 14.56 -1.45 -1.44
C LEU A 38 15.39 -0.84 -2.56
N TYR A 39 14.91 0.24 -3.21
CA TYR A 39 15.66 0.93 -4.26
C TYR A 39 16.94 1.63 -3.77
N LYS A 40 17.14 1.77 -2.44
CA LYS A 40 18.40 2.23 -1.84
C LYS A 40 19.40 1.10 -1.59
N ASN A 41 18.96 -0.16 -1.65
CA ASN A 41 19.78 -1.33 -1.43
C ASN A 41 20.49 -1.74 -2.72
N ARG A 42 21.83 -1.76 -2.72
CA ARG A 42 22.67 -2.09 -3.89
C ARG A 42 22.36 -3.48 -4.44
N ASN A 43 22.20 -4.49 -3.58
CA ASN A 43 21.92 -5.85 -4.01
C ASN A 43 20.57 -5.95 -4.72
N PHE A 44 19.52 -5.33 -4.18
CA PHE A 44 18.22 -5.26 -4.84
C PHE A 44 18.30 -4.57 -6.19
N VAL A 45 18.98 -3.42 -6.27
CA VAL A 45 19.18 -2.66 -7.52
C VAL A 45 19.91 -3.51 -8.56
N ASN A 46 20.97 -4.24 -8.16
CA ASN A 46 21.71 -5.13 -9.06
C ASN A 46 20.83 -6.28 -9.61
N VAL A 47 19.98 -6.86 -8.77
CA VAL A 47 19.00 -7.87 -9.21
C VAL A 47 18.07 -7.27 -10.27
N LEU A 48 17.54 -6.06 -10.07
CA LEU A 48 16.68 -5.39 -11.05
C LEU A 48 17.42 -5.11 -12.36
N ILE A 49 18.66 -4.60 -12.30
CA ILE A 49 19.48 -4.34 -13.49
C ILE A 49 19.64 -5.61 -14.30
N LYS A 50 20.03 -6.72 -13.68
CA LYS A 50 20.21 -8.03 -14.33
C LYS A 50 18.89 -8.56 -14.92
N LYS A 51 17.81 -8.58 -14.13
CA LYS A 51 16.52 -9.16 -14.52
C LYS A 51 15.80 -8.38 -15.61
N PHE A 52 15.93 -7.04 -15.64
CA PHE A 52 15.28 -6.15 -16.59
C PHE A 52 16.24 -5.59 -17.67
N LYS A 53 17.51 -6.02 -17.69
CA LYS A 53 18.55 -5.55 -18.63
C LYS A 53 18.67 -4.01 -18.66
N LEU A 54 18.72 -3.39 -17.47
CA LEU A 54 18.71 -1.94 -17.31
C LEU A 54 20.11 -1.32 -17.44
N LYS A 55 20.17 -0.04 -17.83
CA LYS A 55 21.42 0.74 -17.89
C LYS A 55 21.79 1.24 -16.49
N LYS A 56 22.97 0.82 -15.95
CA LYS A 56 23.43 1.14 -14.57
C LYS A 56 23.50 2.64 -14.26
N ARG A 57 23.94 3.45 -15.21
CA ARG A 57 24.15 4.91 -15.04
C ARG A 57 22.86 5.75 -15.11
N LYS A 58 21.68 5.14 -15.31
CA LYS A 58 20.39 5.85 -15.41
C LYS A 58 19.49 5.50 -14.23
N ASN A 59 18.54 6.40 -13.94
CA ASN A 59 17.56 6.17 -12.87
C ASN A 59 16.78 4.84 -13.10
N ILE A 60 17.10 3.83 -12.29
CA ILE A 60 16.53 2.47 -12.37
C ILE A 60 15.01 2.47 -12.27
N LYS A 61 14.45 3.28 -11.34
CA LYS A 61 13.01 3.37 -11.13
C LYS A 61 12.30 3.94 -12.36
N ALA A 62 12.90 4.95 -13.00
CA ALA A 62 12.36 5.54 -14.23
C ALA A 62 12.39 4.54 -15.39
N GLN A 63 13.48 3.78 -15.55
CA GLN A 63 13.58 2.76 -16.59
C GLN A 63 12.52 1.66 -16.40
N ILE A 64 12.33 1.16 -15.18
CA ILE A 64 11.28 0.16 -14.87
C ILE A 64 9.89 0.73 -15.17
N LYS A 65 9.61 1.99 -14.80
CA LYS A 65 8.34 2.65 -15.11
C LYS A 65 8.05 2.67 -16.62
N ILE A 66 9.08 2.93 -17.45
CA ILE A 66 8.98 2.92 -18.92
C ILE A 66 8.68 1.48 -19.43
N LEU A 67 9.37 0.47 -18.92
CA LEU A 67 9.15 -0.93 -19.31
C LEU A 67 7.73 -1.38 -18.97
N ILE A 68 7.23 -1.08 -17.78
CA ILE A 68 5.87 -1.40 -17.34
C ILE A 68 4.81 -0.70 -18.23
N LYS A 69 5.08 0.53 -18.69
CA LYS A 69 4.19 1.22 -19.63
C LYS A 69 4.08 0.50 -20.97
N LYS A 70 5.20 -0.08 -21.46
CA LYS A 70 5.27 -0.79 -22.74
C LYS A 70 4.69 -2.22 -22.64
N ASN A 71 4.99 -2.93 -21.55
CA ASN A 71 4.58 -4.31 -21.36
C ASN A 71 4.13 -4.59 -19.92
N LYS A 72 2.87 -5.00 -19.76
CA LYS A 72 2.27 -5.31 -18.47
C LYS A 72 2.94 -6.49 -17.75
N ASN A 73 3.54 -7.43 -18.49
CA ASN A 73 4.25 -8.57 -17.90
C ASN A 73 5.47 -8.12 -17.07
N GLU A 74 6.08 -6.99 -17.40
CA GLU A 74 7.19 -6.44 -16.61
C GLU A 74 6.75 -6.01 -15.20
N LEU A 75 5.48 -5.65 -15.02
CA LEU A 75 4.95 -5.39 -13.68
C LEU A 75 4.81 -6.70 -12.88
N ILE A 76 4.32 -7.78 -13.47
CA ILE A 76 4.22 -9.10 -12.82
C ILE A 76 5.61 -9.58 -12.41
N LYS A 77 6.60 -9.43 -13.29
CA LYS A 77 8.00 -9.76 -13.05
C LYS A 77 8.60 -8.92 -11.90
N LEU A 78 8.28 -7.62 -11.82
CA LEU A 78 8.69 -6.77 -10.69
C LEU A 78 8.03 -7.23 -9.39
N GLU A 79 6.74 -7.49 -9.41
CA GLU A 79 5.97 -7.96 -8.26
C GLU A 79 6.52 -9.28 -7.71
N SER A 80 6.90 -10.24 -8.58
CA SER A 80 7.50 -11.52 -8.15
C SER A 80 8.83 -11.36 -7.40
N ILE A 81 9.60 -10.29 -7.66
CA ILE A 81 10.84 -9.98 -6.96
C ILE A 81 10.55 -9.23 -5.65
N VAL A 82 9.61 -8.30 -5.67
CA VAL A 82 9.35 -7.37 -4.56
C VAL A 82 8.49 -8.01 -3.47
N HIS A 83 7.45 -8.77 -3.83
CA HIS A 83 6.49 -9.33 -2.86
C HIS A 83 7.13 -10.23 -1.80
N PRO A 84 8.04 -11.16 -2.13
CA PRO A 84 8.73 -11.98 -1.12
C PRO A 84 9.52 -11.15 -0.11
N LEU A 85 10.17 -10.08 -0.57
CA LEU A 85 10.96 -9.18 0.28
C LEU A 85 10.07 -8.38 1.24
N ILE A 86 8.95 -7.87 0.74
CA ILE A 86 7.96 -7.17 1.59
C ILE A 86 7.38 -8.14 2.62
N ARG A 87 7.00 -9.36 2.19
CA ARG A 87 6.44 -10.38 3.08
C ARG A 87 7.40 -10.76 4.19
N LYS A 88 8.69 -10.96 3.90
CA LYS A 88 9.71 -11.23 4.91
C LYS A 88 9.79 -10.08 5.93
N LYS A 89 9.81 -8.83 5.47
CA LYS A 89 9.83 -7.64 6.35
C LYS A 89 8.54 -7.49 7.17
N MET A 90 7.38 -7.81 6.59
CA MET A 90 6.09 -7.82 7.28
C MET A 90 6.11 -8.87 8.42
N LEU A 91 6.51 -10.11 8.13
CA LEU A 91 6.56 -11.17 9.14
C LEU A 91 7.53 -10.82 10.28
N ASN A 92 8.66 -10.17 9.99
CA ASN A 92 9.55 -9.69 11.03
C ASN A 92 8.92 -8.56 11.87
N PHE A 93 8.15 -7.67 11.24
CA PHE A 93 7.43 -6.61 11.95
C PHE A 93 6.35 -7.17 12.88
N LEU A 94 5.67 -8.25 12.50
CA LEU A 94 4.66 -8.91 13.32
C LEU A 94 5.21 -9.56 14.62
N LYS A 95 6.53 -9.74 14.72
CA LYS A 95 7.19 -10.23 15.95
C LYS A 95 7.33 -9.17 17.05
N ILE A 96 7.02 -7.90 16.75
CA ILE A 96 7.10 -6.80 17.71
C ILE A 96 6.02 -6.98 18.77
N LYS A 97 6.42 -7.08 20.04
CA LYS A 97 5.51 -7.20 21.19
C LYS A 97 4.99 -5.83 21.61
N LYS A 98 3.87 -5.39 21.03
CA LYS A 98 3.15 -4.14 21.39
C LYS A 98 1.64 -4.40 21.38
N LYS A 99 0.90 -3.60 22.18
CA LYS A 99 -0.56 -3.76 22.30
C LYS A 99 -1.27 -3.71 20.93
N ILE A 100 -0.86 -2.80 20.06
CA ILE A 100 -1.41 -2.61 18.71
C ILE A 100 -0.29 -2.51 17.70
N LEU A 101 -0.40 -3.23 16.58
CA LEU A 101 0.44 -3.10 15.40
C LEU A 101 -0.42 -2.67 14.21
N ILE A 102 0.06 -1.70 13.44
CA ILE A 102 -0.65 -1.16 12.29
C ILE A 102 0.16 -1.43 11.02
N LEU A 103 -0.48 -2.03 10.01
CA LEU A 103 0.17 -2.35 8.74
C LEU A 103 -0.63 -1.78 7.57
N GLU A 104 -0.03 -0.86 6.83
CA GLU A 104 -0.57 -0.35 5.57
C GLU A 104 -0.09 -1.22 4.41
N ILE A 105 -1.02 -1.99 3.83
CA ILE A 105 -0.75 -2.91 2.70
C ILE A 105 -1.80 -2.70 1.60
N PRO A 106 -1.43 -2.09 0.46
CA PRO A 106 -2.38 -1.76 -0.61
C PRO A 106 -3.09 -2.97 -1.21
N LEU A 107 -2.38 -4.08 -1.40
CA LEU A 107 -2.85 -5.31 -2.03
C LEU A 107 -3.05 -6.44 -0.99
N LEU A 108 -3.56 -6.11 0.20
CA LEU A 108 -3.72 -7.05 1.31
C LEU A 108 -4.64 -8.23 0.93
N ILE A 109 -5.80 -7.91 0.37
CA ILE A 109 -6.82 -8.91 0.00
C ILE A 109 -6.36 -9.71 -1.23
N GLU A 110 -5.84 -9.03 -2.24
CA GLU A 110 -5.35 -9.63 -3.49
C GLU A 110 -4.22 -10.65 -3.23
N ASN A 111 -3.36 -10.36 -2.27
CA ASN A 111 -2.25 -11.24 -1.88
C ASN A 111 -2.62 -12.27 -0.79
N LYS A 112 -3.91 -12.42 -0.46
CA LYS A 112 -4.43 -13.38 0.52
C LYS A 112 -3.72 -13.28 1.88
N LEU A 113 -3.46 -12.04 2.34
CA LEU A 113 -2.75 -11.77 3.59
C LEU A 113 -3.68 -11.64 4.80
N SER A 114 -5.01 -11.76 4.63
CA SER A 114 -6.02 -11.55 5.68
C SER A 114 -5.74 -12.35 6.96
N LYS A 115 -5.22 -13.56 6.84
CA LYS A 115 -4.92 -14.44 7.97
C LYS A 115 -3.88 -13.92 8.97
N TYR A 116 -3.19 -12.84 8.68
CA TYR A 116 -2.19 -12.22 9.55
C TYR A 116 -2.75 -11.05 10.38
N PHE A 117 -4.05 -10.75 10.24
CA PHE A 117 -4.67 -9.57 10.83
C PHE A 117 -5.88 -9.95 11.67
N ASP A 118 -5.98 -9.36 12.85
CA ASP A 118 -7.16 -9.47 13.70
C ASP A 118 -8.30 -8.59 13.19
N LYS A 119 -7.94 -7.45 12.57
CA LYS A 119 -8.88 -6.50 11.95
C LYS A 119 -8.32 -5.92 10.67
N ILE A 120 -9.18 -5.84 9.66
CA ILE A 120 -8.85 -5.25 8.36
C ILE A 120 -9.77 -4.06 8.09
N VAL A 121 -9.16 -2.92 7.84
CA VAL A 121 -9.85 -1.66 7.54
C VAL A 121 -9.71 -1.32 6.06
N PHE A 122 -10.83 -1.15 5.37
CA PHE A 122 -10.86 -0.64 4.01
C PHE A 122 -11.02 0.87 3.99
N VAL A 123 -10.08 1.59 3.39
CA VAL A 123 -10.19 3.03 3.17
C VAL A 123 -10.89 3.30 1.83
N ASP A 124 -12.13 3.75 1.91
CA ASP A 124 -12.98 4.04 0.75
C ASP A 124 -12.88 5.49 0.29
N ALA A 125 -12.81 5.69 -1.02
CA ALA A 125 -12.92 7.00 -1.64
C ALA A 125 -13.45 6.85 -3.09
N LYS A 126 -14.34 7.77 -3.51
CA LYS A 126 -14.90 7.80 -4.87
C LYS A 126 -13.80 7.85 -5.94
N LYS A 127 -13.96 7.12 -7.05
CA LYS A 127 -12.95 7.01 -8.13
C LYS A 127 -12.51 8.39 -8.63
N LYS A 128 -13.45 9.31 -8.87
CA LYS A 128 -13.18 10.70 -9.31
C LYS A 128 -12.23 11.44 -8.35
N LEU A 129 -12.45 11.28 -7.03
CA LEU A 129 -11.62 11.91 -6.00
C LEU A 129 -10.22 11.27 -5.93
N ARG A 130 -10.15 9.93 -6.06
CA ARG A 130 -8.89 9.19 -6.10
C ARG A 130 -8.04 9.58 -7.31
N LEU A 131 -8.65 9.71 -8.49
CA LEU A 131 -7.98 10.19 -9.70
C LEU A 131 -7.44 11.61 -9.50
N LYS A 132 -8.27 12.56 -9.01
CA LYS A 132 -7.82 13.93 -8.71
C LYS A 132 -6.62 13.96 -7.76
N ARG A 133 -6.64 13.15 -6.68
CA ARG A 133 -5.52 13.02 -5.73
C ARG A 133 -4.26 12.43 -6.37
N TYR A 134 -4.44 11.48 -7.28
CA TYR A 134 -3.34 10.82 -7.98
C TYR A 134 -2.64 11.77 -8.95
N LEU A 135 -3.40 12.52 -9.74
CA LEU A 135 -2.89 13.50 -10.69
C LEU A 135 -2.15 14.65 -10.01
N LYS A 136 -2.67 15.15 -8.87
CA LYS A 136 -1.99 16.18 -8.06
C LYS A 136 -0.58 15.81 -7.60
N ARG A 137 -0.19 14.53 -7.64
CA ARG A 137 1.15 14.04 -7.30
C ARG A 137 2.05 13.90 -8.53
N ASN A 138 1.78 14.63 -9.61
CA ASN A 138 2.50 14.56 -10.90
C ASN A 138 2.54 13.14 -11.49
N ASN A 139 1.43 12.40 -11.35
CA ASN A 139 1.26 11.08 -11.92
C ASN A 139 0.40 11.11 -13.19
N ASP A 140 0.47 10.03 -13.95
CA ASP A 140 -0.16 9.86 -15.26
C ASP A 140 -1.51 9.11 -15.10
N GLN A 141 -2.56 9.60 -15.77
CA GLN A 141 -3.89 9.00 -15.72
C GLN A 141 -3.91 7.56 -16.27
N LYS A 142 -3.17 7.27 -17.36
CA LYS A 142 -3.10 5.92 -17.92
C LYS A 142 -2.53 4.92 -16.92
N ILE A 143 -1.54 5.36 -16.12
CA ILE A 143 -0.99 4.54 -15.04
C ILE A 143 -2.02 4.34 -13.92
N PHE A 144 -2.77 5.38 -13.55
CA PHE A 144 -3.85 5.23 -12.57
C PHE A 144 -4.85 4.17 -13.01
N GLU A 145 -5.34 4.21 -14.24
CA GLU A 145 -6.30 3.24 -14.75
C GLU A 145 -5.73 1.82 -14.78
N THR A 146 -4.46 1.67 -15.20
CA THR A 146 -3.78 0.38 -15.20
C THR A 146 -3.68 -0.21 -13.80
N LEU A 147 -3.24 0.56 -12.82
CA LEU A 147 -3.12 0.11 -11.43
C LEU A 147 -4.49 -0.11 -10.78
N ASN A 148 -5.49 0.72 -11.13
CA ASN A 148 -6.84 0.56 -10.59
C ASN A 148 -7.53 -0.70 -11.12
N ARG A 149 -7.31 -1.08 -12.40
CA ARG A 149 -7.84 -2.34 -12.98
C ARG A 149 -7.21 -3.61 -12.38
N LYS A 150 -5.97 -3.54 -11.92
CA LYS A 150 -5.28 -4.67 -11.27
C LYS A 150 -5.78 -4.95 -9.86
N GLN A 151 -6.41 -3.97 -9.23
CA GLN A 151 -6.97 -4.14 -7.89
C GLN A 151 -8.37 -4.77 -7.96
N LEU A 152 -8.71 -5.57 -6.97
CA LEU A 152 -10.08 -6.00 -6.76
C LEU A 152 -11.01 -4.78 -6.65
N SER A 153 -12.26 -4.94 -7.07
CA SER A 153 -13.25 -3.88 -6.98
C SER A 153 -13.45 -3.41 -5.53
N PRO A 154 -13.81 -2.13 -5.32
CA PRO A 154 -14.11 -1.64 -3.98
C PRO A 154 -15.19 -2.45 -3.26
N ALA A 155 -16.19 -2.98 -4.00
CA ALA A 155 -17.25 -3.80 -3.44
C ALA A 155 -16.70 -5.12 -2.87
N VAL A 156 -15.85 -5.81 -3.62
CA VAL A 156 -15.20 -7.05 -3.16
C VAL A 156 -14.32 -6.79 -1.94
N LYS A 157 -13.51 -5.72 -1.97
CA LYS A 157 -12.65 -5.36 -0.84
C LYS A 157 -13.46 -5.00 0.41
N LYS A 158 -14.56 -4.26 0.27
CA LYS A 158 -15.46 -3.92 1.40
C LYS A 158 -16.00 -5.16 2.09
N ARG A 159 -16.44 -6.16 1.31
CA ARG A 159 -16.97 -7.43 1.87
C ARG A 159 -15.89 -8.25 2.59
N ALA A 160 -14.64 -8.14 2.15
CA ALA A 160 -13.49 -8.87 2.72
C ALA A 160 -12.83 -8.15 3.90
N CYS A 161 -13.34 -7.00 4.33
CA CYS A 161 -12.79 -6.21 5.43
C CYS A 161 -13.79 -6.06 6.56
N ASP A 162 -13.28 -5.99 7.79
CA ASP A 162 -14.12 -5.86 9.00
C ASP A 162 -14.75 -4.47 9.13
N LEU A 163 -14.08 -3.43 8.59
CA LEU A 163 -14.51 -2.06 8.76
C LEU A 163 -14.18 -1.19 7.53
N VAL A 164 -15.03 -0.20 7.27
CA VAL A 164 -14.84 0.77 6.18
C VAL A 164 -14.69 2.17 6.76
N ILE A 165 -13.57 2.83 6.45
CA ILE A 165 -13.36 4.25 6.74
C ILE A 165 -13.58 5.06 5.45
N ASN A 166 -14.61 5.89 5.43
CA ASN A 166 -14.94 6.74 4.31
C ASN A 166 -14.04 7.98 4.29
N ASN A 167 -13.31 8.19 3.19
CA ASN A 167 -12.41 9.33 2.97
C ASN A 167 -12.85 10.19 1.76
N ASN A 168 -14.16 10.46 1.68
CA ASN A 168 -14.74 11.30 0.64
C ASN A 168 -14.91 12.77 1.06
N TYR A 169 -14.74 13.07 2.34
CA TYR A 169 -14.98 14.36 2.95
C TYR A 169 -13.70 15.08 3.37
N SER A 170 -13.82 16.05 4.25
CA SER A 170 -12.69 16.83 4.78
C SER A 170 -11.76 15.98 5.67
N LEU A 171 -10.52 16.48 5.84
CA LEU A 171 -9.56 15.86 6.75
C LEU A 171 -10.05 15.87 8.22
N VAL A 172 -10.85 16.85 8.61
CA VAL A 172 -11.44 16.95 9.95
C VAL A 172 -12.37 15.76 10.22
N ILE A 173 -13.28 15.47 9.29
CA ILE A 173 -14.18 14.32 9.37
C ILE A 173 -13.40 13.02 9.39
N LEU A 174 -12.37 12.90 8.53
CA LEU A 174 -11.51 11.71 8.52
C LEU A 174 -10.82 11.50 9.87
N LYS A 175 -10.25 12.55 10.46
CA LYS A 175 -9.61 12.47 11.80
C LYS A 175 -10.61 12.01 12.86
N LYS A 176 -11.84 12.55 12.86
CA LYS A 176 -12.91 12.14 13.79
C LYS A 176 -13.23 10.65 13.66
N ASN A 177 -13.42 10.16 12.41
CA ASN A 177 -13.74 8.75 12.14
C ASN A 177 -12.60 7.81 12.56
N VAL A 178 -11.34 8.17 12.25
CA VAL A 178 -10.17 7.38 12.64
C VAL A 178 -10.00 7.37 14.16
N LYS A 179 -10.21 8.50 14.85
CA LYS A 179 -10.15 8.57 16.32
C LYS A 179 -11.21 7.68 16.97
N LYS A 180 -12.45 7.66 16.44
CA LYS A 180 -13.50 6.74 16.88
C LYS A 180 -13.11 5.28 16.70
N PHE A 181 -12.54 4.96 15.54
CA PHE A 181 -12.08 3.60 15.22
C PHE A 181 -11.00 3.11 16.18
N ILE A 182 -9.91 3.86 16.37
CA ILE A 182 -8.77 3.37 17.18
C ILE A 182 -9.14 3.23 18.66
N LYS A 183 -10.02 4.10 19.20
CA LYS A 183 -10.50 3.99 20.57
C LYS A 183 -11.20 2.65 20.90
N MET A 184 -11.68 1.94 19.88
CA MET A 184 -12.31 0.60 20.09
C MET A 184 -11.27 -0.47 20.44
N TYR A 185 -9.97 -0.19 20.28
CA TYR A 185 -8.87 -1.14 20.51
C TYR A 185 -7.86 -0.63 21.56
N GLU A 186 -7.99 0.60 22.03
CA GLU A 186 -7.19 1.16 23.14
C GLU A 186 -7.66 0.66 24.48
#